data_be2d2cb27d109a1f8c2e3b4228dc21be
#
_entry.id   be2d2cb27d109a1f8c2e3b4228dc21be
#
_cell.length_a   1.000
_cell.length_b   1.000
_cell.length_c   1.000
_cell.angle_alpha   90.00
_cell.angle_beta   90.00
_cell.angle_gamma   90.00
#
_symmetry.space_group_name_H-M   'P 1'
#
loop_
_entity.id
_entity.type
_entity.pdbx_description
1 polymer ?
#
loop_
_entity_poly.entity_id
_entity_poly.type
_entity_poly.pdbx_seq_one_letter_code
_entity_poly.pdbx_strand_id
1 'polypeptide(L)'
;MTGAPRSPESAPSRGGKPGDKPRGGKPGDKPRDGKTRVERPREDRPRAPRIPDDITGKEIDRRVAAELRTLPEELGLTVARLLVAASRALEDGDSDLALAYTAEAKRLAGRVSVVREAMGLAAYSAGDFATALAELRAVRRMTGDQDFVPVMADCERGLERPRKALELLAEVPESELSDAARIEARIVAAGARRDLGQPDAALLLLQVPQLNARRTEDWLARLRYAYADTLAELGRDQDARVWFERAAQVDPDGATDAAERVAEFDGITFEDSWEDEVDDQRPTDAASPDVEPGPSV
;
A
#
# COMPACT_ATOMS: atom_id res chain seq x y z
N MET A 1 -55.94 -26.68 -32.02
CA MET A 1 -57.06 -26.72 -31.11
C MET A 1 -56.65 -25.90 -29.90
N THR A 2 -57.02 -24.66 -29.92
CA THR A 2 -58.09 -24.01 -29.12
C THR A 2 -57.72 -23.89 -27.66
N GLY A 3 -57.61 -22.78 -26.98
CA GLY A 3 -58.11 -21.44 -27.19
C GLY A 3 -57.82 -20.65 -25.94
N ALA A 4 -57.52 -19.38 -26.09
CA ALA A 4 -57.77 -18.38 -25.06
C ALA A 4 -59.29 -18.20 -24.87
N PRO A 5 -59.80 -17.53 -23.79
CA PRO A 5 -59.82 -16.09 -23.80
C PRO A 5 -59.90 -15.34 -22.43
N ARG A 6 -59.46 -14.06 -22.45
CA ARG A 6 -60.19 -12.82 -22.09
C ARG A 6 -60.50 -12.46 -20.62
N SER A 7 -60.04 -11.24 -20.31
CA SER A 7 -60.48 -10.28 -19.28
C SER A 7 -62.01 -10.01 -19.33
N PRO A 8 -62.63 -9.32 -18.30
CA PRO A 8 -62.75 -7.84 -18.32
C PRO A 8 -62.63 -7.17 -16.94
N GLU A 9 -62.02 -5.95 -16.86
CA GLU A 9 -62.64 -4.62 -16.93
C GLU A 9 -63.78 -4.33 -15.92
N SER A 10 -63.53 -3.35 -15.05
CA SER A 10 -64.45 -2.23 -14.76
C SER A 10 -63.90 -1.25 -13.73
N ALA A 11 -63.76 0.01 -14.17
CA ALA A 11 -63.83 1.25 -13.36
C ALA A 11 -65.31 1.72 -13.41
N PRO A 12 -65.73 2.92 -12.89
CA PRO A 12 -65.23 3.89 -11.92
C PRO A 12 -66.31 4.41 -10.95
N SER A 13 -65.99 5.31 -10.00
CA SER A 13 -66.85 6.47 -9.61
C SER A 13 -66.11 7.33 -8.55
N ARG A 14 -65.78 8.51 -8.82
CA ARG A 14 -66.39 9.83 -8.70
C ARG A 14 -66.89 10.18 -7.28
N GLY A 15 -66.27 11.27 -6.74
CA GLY A 15 -67.06 12.33 -6.12
C GLY A 15 -66.57 12.85 -4.77
N GLY A 16 -66.18 14.13 -4.73
CA GLY A 16 -66.30 14.88 -3.49
C GLY A 16 -65.16 15.82 -3.13
N LYS A 17 -65.15 17.04 -3.67
CA LYS A 17 -64.61 18.28 -3.05
C LYS A 17 -65.82 19.05 -2.50
N PRO A 18 -65.68 20.15 -1.70
CA PRO A 18 -64.57 20.79 -1.03
C PRO A 18 -64.90 21.20 0.44
N GLY A 19 -63.90 21.60 1.19
CA GLY A 19 -64.06 22.24 2.50
C GLY A 19 -62.93 23.24 2.78
N ASP A 20 -63.35 24.50 2.83
CA ASP A 20 -62.61 25.72 3.04
C ASP A 20 -62.02 25.87 4.46
N LYS A 21 -60.76 26.32 4.51
CA LYS A 21 -60.01 27.21 5.45
C LYS A 21 -60.35 27.30 6.96
N PRO A 22 -59.35 27.62 7.81
CA PRO A 22 -58.79 28.98 7.86
C PRO A 22 -57.27 29.11 8.05
N ARG A 23 -56.76 30.28 7.59
CA ARG A 23 -55.45 30.84 7.88
C ARG A 23 -55.34 31.15 9.38
N GLY A 24 -54.25 30.74 9.98
CA GLY A 24 -53.92 31.11 11.36
C GLY A 24 -52.44 31.01 11.66
N GLY A 25 -51.77 32.13 11.93
CA GLY A 25 -50.66 32.23 12.87
C GLY A 25 -49.26 31.83 12.40
N LYS A 26 -48.43 32.81 12.05
CA LYS A 26 -46.96 32.71 12.18
C LYS A 26 -46.62 32.49 13.66
N PRO A 27 -45.83 31.46 14.00
CA PRO A 27 -45.09 31.49 15.25
C PRO A 27 -43.61 31.87 14.99
N GLY A 28 -43.20 32.75 15.79
CA GLY A 28 -41.95 33.25 16.27
C GLY A 28 -40.64 32.62 15.79
N ASP A 29 -39.79 33.56 15.43
CA ASP A 29 -38.34 33.41 15.36
C ASP A 29 -37.81 32.67 16.60
N LYS A 30 -37.37 31.42 16.40
CA LYS A 30 -36.53 30.75 17.40
C LYS A 30 -35.11 31.20 17.17
N PRO A 31 -34.39 31.58 18.23
CA PRO A 31 -32.97 31.91 18.12
C PRO A 31 -32.23 30.70 17.56
N ARG A 32 -31.49 30.90 16.46
CA ARG A 32 -30.49 29.95 15.99
C ARG A 32 -29.43 29.88 17.11
N ASP A 33 -29.48 28.81 17.90
CA ASP A 33 -28.36 28.39 18.73
C ASP A 33 -27.12 28.33 17.83
N GLY A 34 -26.27 29.30 17.95
CA GLY A 34 -24.93 29.32 17.38
C GLY A 34 -24.15 28.17 18.02
N LYS A 35 -24.20 26.98 17.43
CA LYS A 35 -23.18 25.98 17.68
C LYS A 35 -21.87 26.56 17.20
N THR A 36 -21.19 27.25 18.06
CA THR A 36 -19.77 27.56 17.94
C THR A 36 -19.08 26.25 17.59
N ARG A 37 -18.68 26.14 16.33
CA ARG A 37 -17.77 25.10 15.88
C ARG A 37 -16.50 25.29 16.71
N VAL A 38 -16.35 24.48 17.74
CA VAL A 38 -15.10 24.41 18.51
C VAL A 38 -14.02 24.02 17.51
N GLU A 39 -13.28 25.01 17.04
CA GLU A 39 -12.05 24.79 16.31
C GLU A 39 -11.12 24.08 17.30
N ARG A 40 -10.88 22.79 17.06
CA ARG A 40 -9.83 22.06 17.79
C ARG A 40 -8.53 22.81 17.55
N PRO A 41 -7.72 23.01 18.62
CA PRO A 41 -6.45 23.70 18.51
C PRO A 41 -5.60 23.09 17.38
N ARG A 42 -5.00 23.95 16.56
CA ARG A 42 -4.12 23.56 15.45
C ARG A 42 -2.79 22.93 15.90
N GLU A 43 -2.60 22.73 17.22
CA GLU A 43 -1.32 22.39 17.82
C GLU A 43 -0.89 20.92 17.71
N ASP A 44 -1.79 19.99 17.36
CA ASP A 44 -1.50 18.54 17.29
C ASP A 44 -1.40 17.96 15.86
N ARG A 45 -1.18 18.79 14.86
CA ARG A 45 -0.99 18.24 13.51
C ARG A 45 0.49 17.98 13.29
N PRO A 46 0.90 16.75 12.92
CA PRO A 46 2.25 16.51 12.47
C PRO A 46 2.61 17.54 11.38
N ARG A 47 3.75 18.20 11.53
CA ARG A 47 4.24 19.11 10.49
C ARG A 47 4.48 18.30 9.23
N ALA A 48 4.07 18.84 8.09
CA ALA A 48 4.41 18.26 6.79
C ALA A 48 5.92 18.04 6.72
N PRO A 49 6.40 16.88 6.27
CA PRO A 49 7.83 16.62 6.15
C PRO A 49 8.46 17.63 5.18
N ARG A 50 9.71 18.03 5.46
CA ARG A 50 10.44 18.94 4.59
C ARG A 50 10.82 18.19 3.30
N ILE A 51 10.42 18.73 2.15
CA ILE A 51 10.82 18.19 0.84
C ILE A 51 12.27 18.62 0.60
N PRO A 52 13.17 17.71 0.19
CA PRO A 52 14.54 18.06 -0.23
C PRO A 52 14.55 19.13 -1.33
N ASP A 53 15.54 20.03 -1.27
CA ASP A 53 15.59 21.20 -2.15
C ASP A 53 15.91 20.82 -3.61
N ASP A 54 16.53 19.67 -3.84
CA ASP A 54 16.87 19.10 -5.15
C ASP A 54 15.67 18.46 -5.87
N ILE A 55 14.57 18.17 -5.17
CA ILE A 55 13.36 17.64 -5.76
C ILE A 55 12.56 18.76 -6.43
N THR A 56 12.50 18.70 -7.76
CA THR A 56 11.84 19.75 -8.57
C THR A 56 10.38 19.43 -8.88
N GLY A 57 9.96 18.16 -8.80
CA GLY A 57 8.65 17.66 -9.20
C GLY A 57 8.52 17.39 -10.71
N LYS A 58 9.63 17.51 -11.47
CA LYS A 58 9.66 17.18 -12.91
C LYS A 58 10.02 15.72 -13.15
N GLU A 59 10.48 15.04 -12.13
CA GLU A 59 10.94 13.66 -12.12
C GLU A 59 9.77 12.65 -12.20
N ILE A 60 8.53 13.13 -12.01
CA ILE A 60 7.34 12.26 -12.04
C ILE A 60 7.05 11.70 -13.43
N ASP A 61 6.47 10.52 -13.45
CA ASP A 61 5.97 9.85 -14.66
C ASP A 61 4.93 10.70 -15.41
N ARG A 62 4.86 10.52 -16.74
CA ARG A 62 3.94 11.26 -17.61
C ARG A 62 2.48 11.03 -17.26
N ARG A 63 2.11 9.82 -16.80
CA ARG A 63 0.75 9.48 -16.38
C ARG A 63 0.39 10.27 -15.13
N VAL A 64 1.25 10.26 -14.14
CA VAL A 64 1.09 11.02 -12.89
C VAL A 64 1.00 12.52 -13.17
N ALA A 65 1.90 13.05 -14.00
CA ALA A 65 1.88 14.45 -14.41
C ALA A 65 0.56 14.84 -15.11
N ALA A 66 -0.01 13.96 -15.92
CA ALA A 66 -1.26 14.22 -16.62
C ALA A 66 -2.45 14.37 -15.65
N GLU A 67 -2.52 13.53 -14.63
CA GLU A 67 -3.56 13.62 -13.60
C GLU A 67 -3.40 14.87 -12.74
N LEU A 68 -2.18 15.26 -12.38
CA LEU A 68 -1.90 16.44 -11.58
C LEU A 68 -2.22 17.77 -12.30
N ARG A 69 -2.28 17.79 -13.65
CA ARG A 69 -2.71 18.97 -14.42
C ARG A 69 -4.17 19.38 -14.16
N THR A 70 -4.96 18.52 -13.52
CA THR A 70 -6.33 18.88 -13.08
C THR A 70 -6.34 19.84 -11.89
N LEU A 71 -5.19 20.02 -11.23
CA LEU A 71 -4.99 20.90 -10.10
C LEU A 71 -4.48 22.28 -10.57
N PRO A 72 -4.67 23.35 -9.76
CA PRO A 72 -3.95 24.59 -9.97
C PRO A 72 -2.43 24.36 -10.02
N GLU A 73 -1.72 25.10 -10.88
CA GLU A 73 -0.31 24.84 -11.20
C GLU A 73 0.60 24.73 -9.96
N GLU A 74 0.52 25.71 -9.04
CA GLU A 74 1.33 25.70 -7.81
C GLU A 74 1.01 24.50 -6.90
N LEU A 75 -0.27 24.13 -6.80
CA LEU A 75 -0.70 22.97 -6.04
C LEU A 75 -0.22 21.68 -6.70
N GLY A 76 -0.37 21.57 -8.02
CA GLY A 76 0.09 20.42 -8.81
C GLY A 76 1.60 20.22 -8.64
N LEU A 77 2.38 21.31 -8.70
CA LEU A 77 3.83 21.24 -8.48
C LEU A 77 4.18 20.78 -7.05
N THR A 78 3.49 21.31 -6.05
CA THR A 78 3.71 20.91 -4.65
C THR A 78 3.41 19.43 -4.45
N VAL A 79 2.29 18.94 -4.99
CA VAL A 79 1.91 17.52 -4.92
C VAL A 79 2.91 16.65 -5.68
N ALA A 80 3.35 17.08 -6.87
CA ALA A 80 4.38 16.37 -7.64
C ALA A 80 5.66 16.19 -6.82
N ARG A 81 6.16 17.25 -6.18
CA ARG A 81 7.34 17.19 -5.32
C ARG A 81 7.17 16.24 -4.14
N LEU A 82 6.00 16.21 -3.51
CA LEU A 82 5.69 15.28 -2.43
C LEU A 82 5.69 13.82 -2.91
N LEU A 83 5.14 13.55 -4.11
CA LEU A 83 5.14 12.20 -4.68
C LEU A 83 6.54 11.72 -5.06
N VAL A 84 7.37 12.60 -5.63
CA VAL A 84 8.79 12.28 -5.90
C VAL A 84 9.56 12.01 -4.60
N ALA A 85 9.33 12.83 -3.56
CA ALA A 85 9.96 12.61 -2.27
C ALA A 85 9.53 11.28 -1.63
N ALA A 86 8.26 10.91 -1.79
CA ALA A 86 7.75 9.62 -1.31
C ALA A 86 8.36 8.44 -2.06
N SER A 87 8.50 8.53 -3.40
CA SER A 87 9.17 7.49 -4.20
C SER A 87 10.61 7.28 -3.77
N ARG A 88 11.37 8.37 -3.62
CA ARG A 88 12.76 8.31 -3.15
C ARG A 88 12.86 7.69 -1.75
N ALA A 89 11.98 8.07 -0.83
CA ALA A 89 11.96 7.49 0.51
C ALA A 89 11.67 5.98 0.48
N LEU A 90 10.81 5.50 -0.44
CA LEU A 90 10.59 4.06 -0.64
C LEU A 90 11.82 3.36 -1.21
N GLU A 91 12.52 3.99 -2.15
CA GLU A 91 13.78 3.46 -2.73
C GLU A 91 14.89 3.38 -1.66
N ASP A 92 14.91 4.33 -0.72
CA ASP A 92 15.83 4.36 0.43
C ASP A 92 15.39 3.43 1.58
N GLY A 93 14.25 2.74 1.46
CA GLY A 93 13.69 1.84 2.49
C GLY A 93 12.98 2.57 3.64
N ASP A 94 12.84 3.91 3.61
CA ASP A 94 12.16 4.70 4.64
C ASP A 94 10.65 4.80 4.37
N SER A 95 9.95 3.71 4.68
CA SER A 95 8.50 3.61 4.46
C SER A 95 7.70 4.60 5.32
N ASP A 96 8.17 4.93 6.52
CA ASP A 96 7.50 5.89 7.41
C ASP A 96 7.56 7.31 6.84
N LEU A 97 8.71 7.70 6.31
CA LEU A 97 8.87 8.98 5.64
C LEU A 97 8.03 9.05 4.36
N ALA A 98 8.00 7.99 3.56
CA ALA A 98 7.15 7.87 2.39
C ALA A 98 5.68 8.04 2.73
N LEU A 99 5.24 7.39 3.82
CA LEU A 99 3.88 7.51 4.33
C LEU A 99 3.57 8.96 4.76
N ALA A 100 4.51 9.65 5.41
CA ALA A 100 4.34 11.04 5.81
C ALA A 100 4.19 11.98 4.58
N TYR A 101 5.02 11.82 3.55
CA TYR A 101 4.90 12.60 2.30
C TYR A 101 3.58 12.34 1.58
N THR A 102 3.17 11.09 1.44
CA THR A 102 1.93 10.73 0.75
C THR A 102 0.69 11.14 1.54
N ALA A 103 0.73 11.13 2.88
CA ALA A 103 -0.34 11.65 3.73
C ALA A 103 -0.54 13.15 3.52
N GLU A 104 0.54 13.94 3.38
CA GLU A 104 0.45 15.36 3.07
C GLU A 104 -0.07 15.58 1.64
N ALA A 105 0.42 14.83 0.64
CA ALA A 105 -0.10 14.88 -0.72
C ALA A 105 -1.61 14.58 -0.75
N LYS A 106 -2.07 13.57 -0.03
CA LYS A 106 -3.49 13.22 0.10
C LYS A 106 -4.31 14.32 0.77
N ARG A 107 -3.75 14.98 1.78
CA ARG A 107 -4.41 16.12 2.43
C ARG A 107 -4.66 17.26 1.44
N LEU A 108 -3.73 17.50 0.53
CA LEU A 108 -3.78 18.55 -0.49
C LEU A 108 -4.66 18.17 -1.68
N ALA A 109 -4.54 16.93 -2.17
CA ALA A 109 -5.11 16.50 -3.44
C ALA A 109 -5.74 15.09 -3.40
N GLY A 110 -6.35 14.69 -2.29
CA GLY A 110 -6.91 13.33 -2.10
C GLY A 110 -8.08 12.95 -3.02
N ARG A 111 -8.45 13.81 -3.97
CA ARG A 111 -9.42 13.49 -5.04
C ARG A 111 -8.74 13.04 -6.34
N VAL A 112 -7.42 13.10 -6.40
CA VAL A 112 -6.63 12.65 -7.56
C VAL A 112 -6.22 11.20 -7.30
N SER A 113 -6.45 10.32 -8.28
CA SER A 113 -6.26 8.88 -8.12
C SER A 113 -4.81 8.49 -7.84
N VAL A 114 -3.84 9.06 -8.55
CA VAL A 114 -2.41 8.78 -8.33
C VAL A 114 -1.91 9.18 -6.93
N VAL A 115 -2.55 10.16 -6.28
CA VAL A 115 -2.21 10.52 -4.90
C VAL A 115 -2.67 9.46 -3.90
N ARG A 116 -3.84 8.85 -4.15
CA ARG A 116 -4.31 7.72 -3.34
C ARG A 116 -3.53 6.44 -3.61
N GLU A 117 -3.16 6.23 -4.87
CA GLU A 117 -2.27 5.14 -5.29
C GLU A 117 -0.96 5.21 -4.51
N ALA A 118 -0.26 6.35 -4.55
CA ALA A 118 0.98 6.55 -3.81
C ALA A 118 0.81 6.35 -2.29
N MET A 119 -0.30 6.86 -1.71
CA MET A 119 -0.61 6.64 -0.29
C MET A 119 -0.84 5.16 0.02
N GLY A 120 -1.53 4.43 -0.87
CA GLY A 120 -1.78 3.01 -0.72
C GLY A 120 -0.50 2.19 -0.77
N LEU A 121 0.40 2.49 -1.70
CA LEU A 121 1.69 1.80 -1.84
C LEU A 121 2.64 2.12 -0.67
N ALA A 122 2.71 3.39 -0.24
CA ALA A 122 3.51 3.76 0.94
C ALA A 122 2.99 3.07 2.22
N ALA A 123 1.67 3.02 2.41
CA ALA A 123 1.07 2.31 3.53
C ALA A 123 1.32 0.80 3.48
N TYR A 124 1.30 0.20 2.29
CA TYR A 124 1.63 -1.20 2.08
C TYR A 124 3.09 -1.48 2.47
N SER A 125 4.03 -0.65 2.00
CA SER A 125 5.45 -0.78 2.34
C SER A 125 5.73 -0.59 3.83
N ALA A 126 4.96 0.28 4.51
CA ALA A 126 5.04 0.50 5.96
C ALA A 126 4.31 -0.59 6.79
N GLY A 127 3.69 -1.59 6.16
CA GLY A 127 2.92 -2.63 6.85
C GLY A 127 1.54 -2.17 7.36
N ASP A 128 1.12 -0.93 7.08
CA ASP A 128 -0.26 -0.48 7.36
C ASP A 128 -1.23 -0.99 6.30
N PHE A 129 -1.43 -2.31 6.31
CA PHE A 129 -2.27 -3.00 5.34
C PHE A 129 -3.73 -2.52 5.36
N ALA A 130 -4.22 -2.04 6.49
CA ALA A 130 -5.58 -1.51 6.60
C ALA A 130 -5.75 -0.21 5.80
N THR A 131 -4.82 0.73 5.95
CA THR A 131 -4.78 1.98 5.19
C THR A 131 -4.52 1.70 3.70
N ALA A 132 -3.54 0.85 3.38
CA ALA A 132 -3.22 0.46 2.00
C ALA A 132 -4.47 -0.06 1.26
N LEU A 133 -5.16 -1.02 1.86
CA LEU A 133 -6.37 -1.62 1.32
C LEU A 133 -7.50 -0.59 1.12
N ALA A 134 -7.67 0.35 2.06
CA ALA A 134 -8.69 1.39 1.96
C ALA A 134 -8.41 2.35 0.79
N GLU A 135 -7.15 2.78 0.61
CA GLU A 135 -6.75 3.70 -0.44
C GLU A 135 -6.79 3.02 -1.83
N LEU A 136 -6.26 1.80 -1.96
CA LEU A 136 -6.28 1.07 -3.23
C LEU A 136 -7.72 0.70 -3.66
N ARG A 137 -8.61 0.38 -2.73
CA ARG A 137 -10.05 0.26 -3.02
C ARG A 137 -10.65 1.57 -3.53
N ALA A 138 -10.19 2.71 -3.02
CA ALA A 138 -10.64 4.00 -3.52
C ALA A 138 -10.12 4.26 -4.94
N VAL A 139 -8.85 3.93 -5.23
CA VAL A 139 -8.28 3.99 -6.60
C VAL A 139 -9.11 3.14 -7.56
N ARG A 140 -9.34 1.86 -7.23
CA ARG A 140 -10.17 0.94 -8.04
C ARG A 140 -11.55 1.53 -8.36
N ARG A 141 -12.21 2.16 -7.37
CA ARG A 141 -13.53 2.81 -7.60
C ARG A 141 -13.45 4.04 -8.49
N MET A 142 -12.32 4.78 -8.47
CA MET A 142 -12.15 6.02 -9.23
C MET A 142 -11.76 5.75 -10.69
N THR A 143 -10.92 4.76 -10.92
CA THR A 143 -10.30 4.49 -12.23
C THR A 143 -10.91 3.29 -12.95
N GLY A 144 -11.47 2.32 -12.22
CA GLY A 144 -11.85 1.01 -12.74
C GLY A 144 -10.66 0.06 -12.96
N ASP A 145 -9.43 0.51 -12.68
CA ASP A 145 -8.22 -0.26 -12.86
C ASP A 145 -8.17 -1.43 -11.87
N GLN A 146 -7.81 -2.62 -12.35
CA GLN A 146 -7.73 -3.85 -11.58
C GLN A 146 -6.28 -4.24 -11.21
N ASP A 147 -5.28 -3.56 -11.73
CA ASP A 147 -3.87 -3.95 -11.57
C ASP A 147 -3.37 -3.88 -10.12
N PHE A 148 -4.07 -3.14 -9.25
CA PHE A 148 -3.79 -3.13 -7.81
C PHE A 148 -4.49 -4.23 -7.00
N VAL A 149 -5.32 -5.08 -7.64
CA VAL A 149 -6.01 -6.16 -6.94
C VAL A 149 -5.04 -7.15 -6.27
N PRO A 150 -3.91 -7.55 -6.87
CA PRO A 150 -2.92 -8.37 -6.19
C PRO A 150 -2.39 -7.75 -4.89
N VAL A 151 -2.03 -6.46 -4.91
CA VAL A 151 -1.56 -5.74 -3.71
C VAL A 151 -2.67 -5.64 -2.67
N MET A 152 -3.92 -5.39 -3.09
CA MET A 152 -5.08 -5.39 -2.18
C MET A 152 -5.30 -6.77 -1.53
N ALA A 153 -5.12 -7.85 -2.30
CA ALA A 153 -5.22 -9.22 -1.78
C ALA A 153 -4.07 -9.54 -0.82
N ASP A 154 -2.87 -9.04 -1.10
CA ASP A 154 -1.75 -9.20 -0.19
C ASP A 154 -1.93 -8.42 1.12
N CYS A 155 -2.56 -7.22 1.06
CA CYS A 155 -3.02 -6.53 2.26
C CYS A 155 -4.00 -7.38 3.10
N GLU A 156 -4.92 -8.12 2.47
CA GLU A 156 -5.81 -9.03 3.21
C GLU A 156 -5.03 -10.18 3.87
N ARG A 157 -3.94 -10.68 3.24
CA ARG A 157 -3.01 -11.64 3.86
C ARG A 157 -2.31 -11.04 5.07
N GLY A 158 -1.73 -9.84 4.91
CA GLY A 158 -1.08 -9.11 6.00
C GLY A 158 -2.02 -8.79 7.18
N LEU A 159 -3.33 -8.75 6.93
CA LEU A 159 -4.37 -8.65 7.96
C LEU A 159 -4.84 -10.03 8.48
N GLU A 160 -4.08 -11.11 8.23
CA GLU A 160 -4.38 -12.49 8.63
C GLU A 160 -5.71 -13.03 8.06
N ARG A 161 -6.05 -12.62 6.83
CA ARG A 161 -7.30 -12.98 6.15
C ARG A 161 -7.05 -13.65 4.79
N PRO A 162 -6.27 -14.76 4.72
CA PRO A 162 -5.86 -15.37 3.46
C PRO A 162 -7.04 -15.87 2.61
N ARG A 163 -8.17 -16.26 3.23
CA ARG A 163 -9.39 -16.62 2.47
C ARG A 163 -9.97 -15.43 1.72
N LYS A 164 -9.98 -14.23 2.33
CA LYS A 164 -10.44 -13.01 1.66
C LYS A 164 -9.51 -12.57 0.55
N ALA A 165 -8.20 -12.80 0.68
CA ALA A 165 -7.25 -12.58 -0.40
C ALA A 165 -7.60 -13.42 -1.63
N LEU A 166 -7.85 -14.72 -1.44
CA LEU A 166 -8.28 -15.62 -2.53
C LEU A 166 -9.63 -15.23 -3.13
N GLU A 167 -10.61 -14.84 -2.31
CA GLU A 167 -11.92 -14.35 -2.77
C GLU A 167 -11.75 -13.11 -3.64
N LEU A 168 -10.96 -12.13 -3.20
CA LEU A 168 -10.72 -10.89 -3.92
C LEU A 168 -10.03 -11.13 -5.29
N LEU A 169 -9.05 -12.03 -5.32
CA LEU A 169 -8.38 -12.41 -6.58
C LEU A 169 -9.34 -13.13 -7.54
N ALA A 170 -10.26 -13.94 -7.02
CA ALA A 170 -11.24 -14.66 -7.82
C ALA A 170 -12.36 -13.76 -8.41
N GLU A 171 -12.56 -12.55 -7.87
CA GLU A 171 -13.52 -11.58 -8.39
C GLU A 171 -13.11 -10.99 -9.74
N VAL A 172 -11.82 -11.02 -10.09
CA VAL A 172 -11.28 -10.34 -11.27
C VAL A 172 -10.84 -11.36 -12.31
N PRO A 173 -11.41 -11.31 -13.53
CA PRO A 173 -10.93 -12.12 -14.65
C PRO A 173 -9.46 -11.81 -14.98
N GLU A 174 -8.65 -12.83 -15.23
CA GLU A 174 -7.24 -12.63 -15.63
C GLU A 174 -7.06 -11.73 -16.87
N SER A 175 -8.08 -11.65 -17.73
CA SER A 175 -8.06 -10.79 -18.91
C SER A 175 -8.16 -9.29 -18.61
N GLU A 176 -8.55 -8.92 -17.40
CA GLU A 176 -8.63 -7.52 -16.95
C GLU A 176 -7.35 -7.06 -16.26
N LEU A 177 -6.40 -7.97 -16.06
CA LEU A 177 -5.11 -7.69 -15.43
C LEU A 177 -4.01 -7.57 -16.50
N SER A 178 -3.05 -6.69 -16.29
CA SER A 178 -1.79 -6.68 -17.04
C SER A 178 -1.02 -7.98 -16.83
N ASP A 179 -0.01 -8.24 -17.67
CA ASP A 179 0.83 -9.43 -17.55
C ASP A 179 1.54 -9.49 -16.19
N ALA A 180 2.04 -8.35 -15.72
CA ALA A 180 2.67 -8.22 -14.41
C ALA A 180 1.67 -8.50 -13.28
N ALA A 181 0.50 -7.85 -13.29
CA ALA A 181 -0.53 -8.05 -12.26
C ALA A 181 -1.05 -9.49 -12.21
N ARG A 182 -1.13 -10.20 -13.36
CA ARG A 182 -1.49 -11.63 -13.38
C ARG A 182 -0.46 -12.50 -12.67
N ILE A 183 0.82 -12.23 -12.85
CA ILE A 183 1.89 -12.98 -12.16
C ILE A 183 1.86 -12.66 -10.67
N GLU A 184 1.74 -11.39 -10.30
CA GLU A 184 1.61 -10.99 -8.89
C GLU A 184 0.37 -11.63 -8.24
N ALA A 185 -0.76 -11.69 -8.94
CA ALA A 185 -1.96 -12.38 -8.43
C ALA A 185 -1.70 -13.85 -8.11
N ARG A 186 -0.90 -14.54 -8.92
CA ARG A 186 -0.51 -15.94 -8.68
C ARG A 186 0.44 -16.08 -7.50
N ILE A 187 1.41 -15.17 -7.36
CA ILE A 187 2.33 -15.13 -6.22
C ILE A 187 1.54 -14.94 -4.93
N VAL A 188 0.64 -13.94 -4.89
CA VAL A 188 -0.19 -13.67 -3.72
C VAL A 188 -1.16 -14.80 -3.42
N ALA A 189 -1.79 -15.39 -4.45
CA ALA A 189 -2.66 -16.55 -4.27
C ALA A 189 -1.89 -17.76 -3.69
N ALA A 190 -0.68 -17.99 -4.15
CA ALA A 190 0.19 -19.03 -3.59
C ALA A 190 0.55 -18.75 -2.14
N GLY A 191 0.94 -17.50 -1.80
CA GLY A 191 1.15 -17.08 -0.43
C GLY A 191 -0.09 -17.32 0.46
N ALA A 192 -1.27 -16.93 -0.01
CA ALA A 192 -2.52 -17.15 0.71
C ALA A 192 -2.85 -18.65 0.91
N ARG A 193 -2.46 -19.53 -0.04
CA ARG A 193 -2.59 -20.99 0.13
C ARG A 193 -1.63 -21.52 1.19
N ARG A 194 -0.39 -21.02 1.21
CA ARG A 194 0.59 -21.37 2.25
C ARG A 194 0.12 -20.92 3.63
N ASP A 195 -0.39 -19.71 3.77
CA ASP A 195 -0.97 -19.21 5.02
C ASP A 195 -2.14 -20.10 5.53
N LEU A 196 -2.79 -20.83 4.63
CA LEU A 196 -3.83 -21.81 4.95
C LEU A 196 -3.29 -23.25 5.17
N GLY A 197 -1.96 -23.46 5.18
CA GLY A 197 -1.35 -24.77 5.31
C GLY A 197 -1.54 -25.67 4.07
N GLN A 198 -1.59 -25.07 2.88
CA GLN A 198 -1.83 -25.76 1.60
C GLN A 198 -0.68 -25.55 0.61
N PRO A 199 0.59 -25.90 0.97
CA PRO A 199 1.76 -25.63 0.13
C PRO A 199 1.74 -26.38 -1.22
N ASP A 200 1.15 -27.58 -1.29
CA ASP A 200 0.98 -28.28 -2.58
C ASP A 200 0.10 -27.49 -3.55
N ALA A 201 -0.98 -26.91 -3.06
CA ALA A 201 -1.86 -26.07 -3.88
C ALA A 201 -1.16 -24.76 -4.29
N ALA A 202 -0.34 -24.18 -3.43
CA ALA A 202 0.50 -23.02 -3.74
C ALA A 202 1.47 -23.32 -4.87
N LEU A 203 2.17 -24.46 -4.79
CA LEU A 203 3.14 -24.89 -5.80
C LEU A 203 2.49 -25.01 -7.19
N LEU A 204 1.27 -25.57 -7.27
CA LEU A 204 0.53 -25.69 -8.54
C LEU A 204 0.19 -24.33 -9.15
N LEU A 205 -0.14 -23.32 -8.34
CA LEU A 205 -0.43 -21.96 -8.81
C LEU A 205 0.79 -21.27 -9.43
N LEU A 206 1.99 -21.60 -8.93
CA LEU A 206 3.25 -21.02 -9.38
C LEU A 206 3.87 -21.77 -10.57
N GLN A 207 3.41 -22.99 -10.90
CA GLN A 207 3.86 -23.78 -12.05
C GLN A 207 3.33 -23.20 -13.35
N VAL A 208 3.86 -22.08 -13.77
CA VAL A 208 3.47 -21.37 -15.00
C VAL A 208 4.63 -21.33 -16.00
N PRO A 209 4.35 -21.24 -17.32
CA PRO A 209 5.39 -21.16 -18.36
C PRO A 209 6.40 -20.03 -18.12
N GLN A 210 5.94 -18.93 -17.50
CA GLN A 210 6.73 -17.73 -17.19
C GLN A 210 7.91 -18.00 -16.26
N LEU A 211 7.88 -19.03 -15.41
CA LEU A 211 9.05 -19.47 -14.59
C LEU A 211 10.31 -19.65 -15.45
N ASN A 212 10.15 -20.09 -16.69
CA ASN A 212 11.24 -20.34 -17.63
C ASN A 212 11.43 -19.21 -18.63
N ALA A 213 10.90 -18.03 -18.36
CA ALA A 213 11.10 -16.86 -19.22
C ALA A 213 12.60 -16.55 -19.38
N ARG A 214 13.00 -16.20 -20.61
CA ARG A 214 14.39 -15.84 -20.94
C ARG A 214 14.65 -14.35 -20.83
N ARG A 215 13.61 -13.52 -20.90
CA ARG A 215 13.69 -12.08 -20.68
C ARG A 215 13.52 -11.82 -19.20
N THR A 216 14.33 -10.91 -18.68
CA THR A 216 14.18 -10.40 -17.32
C THR A 216 13.03 -9.40 -17.31
N GLU A 217 12.02 -9.71 -16.54
CA GLU A 217 10.88 -8.83 -16.24
C GLU A 217 10.89 -8.59 -14.73
N ASP A 218 10.44 -7.45 -14.28
CA ASP A 218 10.53 -7.03 -12.85
C ASP A 218 9.89 -8.02 -11.87
N TRP A 219 8.88 -8.76 -12.33
CA TRP A 219 8.19 -9.78 -11.53
C TRP A 219 8.90 -11.15 -11.52
N LEU A 220 9.90 -11.39 -12.40
CA LEU A 220 10.46 -12.73 -12.60
C LEU A 220 11.24 -13.23 -11.39
N ALA A 221 12.00 -12.37 -10.73
CA ALA A 221 12.74 -12.71 -9.52
C ALA A 221 11.77 -13.17 -8.43
N ARG A 222 10.71 -12.39 -8.17
CA ARG A 222 9.70 -12.72 -7.16
C ARG A 222 8.91 -13.99 -7.47
N LEU A 223 8.59 -14.25 -8.74
CA LEU A 223 7.92 -15.50 -9.13
C LEU A 223 8.79 -16.72 -8.85
N ARG A 224 10.08 -16.66 -9.24
CA ARG A 224 11.04 -17.74 -8.98
C ARG A 224 11.31 -17.94 -7.51
N TYR A 225 11.41 -16.84 -6.77
CA TYR A 225 11.56 -16.84 -5.32
C TYR A 225 10.37 -17.53 -4.64
N ALA A 226 9.14 -17.11 -4.94
CA ALA A 226 7.93 -17.68 -4.36
C ALA A 226 7.82 -19.20 -4.67
N TYR A 227 8.25 -19.61 -5.86
CA TYR A 227 8.29 -21.03 -6.24
C TYR A 227 9.34 -21.79 -5.44
N ALA A 228 10.55 -21.24 -5.28
CA ALA A 228 11.63 -21.82 -4.50
C ALA A 228 11.25 -21.96 -3.02
N ASP A 229 10.68 -20.90 -2.44
CA ASP A 229 10.26 -20.86 -1.05
C ASP A 229 9.13 -21.86 -0.74
N THR A 230 8.21 -22.05 -1.71
CA THR A 230 7.19 -23.10 -1.60
C THR A 230 7.78 -24.52 -1.68
N LEU A 231 8.82 -24.72 -2.50
CA LEU A 231 9.54 -26.00 -2.57
C LEU A 231 10.26 -26.31 -1.25
N ALA A 232 10.90 -25.30 -0.65
CA ALA A 232 11.56 -25.43 0.66
C ALA A 232 10.57 -25.84 1.76
N GLU A 233 9.38 -25.20 1.80
CA GLU A 233 8.30 -25.57 2.74
C GLU A 233 7.84 -27.01 2.57
N LEU A 234 7.91 -27.56 1.35
CA LEU A 234 7.60 -28.97 1.05
C LEU A 234 8.77 -29.94 1.32
N GLY A 235 9.91 -29.45 1.87
CA GLY A 235 11.11 -30.26 2.13
C GLY A 235 11.86 -30.64 0.86
N ARG A 236 11.65 -29.96 -0.26
CA ARG A 236 12.32 -30.19 -1.54
C ARG A 236 13.55 -29.27 -1.67
N ASP A 237 14.45 -29.39 -0.71
CA ASP A 237 15.56 -28.45 -0.49
C ASP A 237 16.49 -28.30 -1.70
N GLN A 238 16.82 -29.40 -2.38
CA GLN A 238 17.68 -29.36 -3.56
C GLN A 238 17.02 -28.60 -4.72
N ASP A 239 15.74 -28.83 -4.94
CA ASP A 239 14.99 -28.10 -5.97
C ASP A 239 14.84 -26.63 -5.59
N ALA A 240 14.53 -26.35 -4.31
CA ALA A 240 14.41 -24.98 -3.77
C ALA A 240 15.70 -24.19 -4.00
N ARG A 241 16.86 -24.74 -3.63
CA ARG A 241 18.17 -24.12 -3.84
C ARG A 241 18.39 -23.72 -5.31
N VAL A 242 18.10 -24.64 -6.25
CA VAL A 242 18.26 -24.35 -7.68
C VAL A 242 17.36 -23.19 -8.13
N TRP A 243 16.14 -23.09 -7.60
CA TRP A 243 15.22 -22.03 -7.97
C TRP A 243 15.55 -20.71 -7.28
N PHE A 244 16.07 -20.71 -6.05
CA PHE A 244 16.62 -19.49 -5.43
C PHE A 244 17.83 -18.97 -6.24
N GLU A 245 18.74 -19.83 -6.70
CA GLU A 245 19.83 -19.43 -7.58
C GLU A 245 19.32 -18.78 -8.87
N ARG A 246 18.28 -19.35 -9.49
CA ARG A 246 17.65 -18.76 -10.68
C ARG A 246 16.92 -17.45 -10.39
N ALA A 247 16.42 -17.25 -9.19
CA ALA A 247 15.82 -15.98 -8.77
C ALA A 247 16.92 -14.90 -8.63
N ALA A 248 17.98 -15.21 -7.88
CA ALA A 248 19.12 -14.31 -7.69
C ALA A 248 19.78 -13.86 -9.00
N GLN A 249 19.86 -14.75 -10.01
CA GLN A 249 20.42 -14.42 -11.33
C GLN A 249 19.65 -13.31 -12.08
N VAL A 250 18.40 -13.05 -11.75
CA VAL A 250 17.54 -12.07 -12.39
C VAL A 250 17.08 -10.96 -11.44
N ASP A 251 17.74 -10.83 -10.31
CA ASP A 251 17.45 -9.90 -9.22
C ASP A 251 18.65 -8.97 -8.95
N PRO A 252 19.08 -8.15 -9.92
CA PRO A 252 20.26 -7.30 -9.75
C PRO A 252 20.08 -6.21 -8.70
N ASP A 253 18.81 -5.84 -8.42
CA ASP A 253 18.48 -4.76 -7.49
C ASP A 253 18.17 -5.29 -6.07
N GLY A 254 18.27 -6.63 -5.86
CA GLY A 254 18.02 -7.24 -4.56
C GLY A 254 16.58 -7.08 -4.07
N ALA A 255 15.61 -7.23 -4.98
CA ALA A 255 14.19 -7.18 -4.61
C ALA A 255 13.76 -8.38 -3.73
N THR A 256 14.60 -9.42 -3.67
CA THR A 256 14.42 -10.62 -2.84
C THR A 256 15.73 -10.96 -2.14
N ASP A 257 15.66 -11.76 -1.07
CA ASP A 257 16.82 -12.33 -0.36
C ASP A 257 17.28 -13.68 -0.98
N ALA A 258 17.04 -13.87 -2.28
CA ALA A 258 17.32 -15.15 -2.95
C ALA A 258 18.80 -15.57 -2.86
N ALA A 259 19.73 -14.61 -2.90
CA ALA A 259 21.15 -14.90 -2.79
C ALA A 259 21.53 -15.41 -1.39
N GLU A 260 20.98 -14.78 -0.35
CA GLU A 260 21.14 -15.18 1.04
C GLU A 260 20.56 -16.57 1.28
N ARG A 261 19.37 -16.87 0.72
CA ARG A 261 18.76 -18.19 0.80
C ARG A 261 19.62 -19.28 0.15
N VAL A 262 20.28 -19.00 -0.97
CA VAL A 262 21.25 -19.95 -1.57
C VAL A 262 22.40 -20.21 -0.61
N ALA A 263 22.96 -19.17 0.00
CA ALA A 263 24.06 -19.31 0.94
C ALA A 263 23.67 -20.14 2.18
N GLU A 264 22.45 -19.97 2.70
CA GLU A 264 21.90 -20.79 3.79
C GLU A 264 21.87 -22.27 3.42
N PHE A 265 21.39 -22.62 2.21
CA PHE A 265 21.39 -24.02 1.73
C PHE A 265 22.80 -24.59 1.53
N ASP A 266 23.80 -23.74 1.25
CA ASP A 266 25.21 -24.12 1.15
C ASP A 266 25.91 -24.17 2.52
N GLY A 267 25.19 -23.92 3.62
CA GLY A 267 25.70 -23.93 4.98
C GLY A 267 26.59 -22.72 5.32
N ILE A 268 26.46 -21.63 4.54
CA ILE A 268 27.13 -20.36 4.81
C ILE A 268 26.18 -19.53 5.67
N THR A 269 26.57 -19.31 6.92
CA THR A 269 25.89 -18.34 7.80
C THR A 269 26.59 -17.00 7.66
N PHE A 270 25.85 -15.94 7.30
CA PHE A 270 26.34 -14.58 7.43
C PHE A 270 26.24 -14.23 8.91
N GLU A 271 27.37 -14.18 9.63
CA GLU A 271 27.41 -13.53 10.93
C GLU A 271 27.35 -12.02 10.67
N ASP A 272 26.29 -11.37 11.12
CA ASP A 272 26.21 -9.90 11.16
C ASP A 272 27.31 -9.39 12.11
N SER A 273 28.50 -9.13 11.55
CA SER A 273 29.62 -8.54 12.30
C SER A 273 29.47 -7.02 12.45
N TRP A 274 28.27 -6.55 12.72
CA TRP A 274 28.02 -5.21 13.26
C TRP A 274 28.03 -5.31 14.82
N GLU A 275 29.08 -5.90 15.39
CA GLU A 275 29.39 -5.60 16.79
C GLU A 275 29.80 -4.12 16.80
N ASP A 276 28.95 -3.31 17.46
CA ASP A 276 29.25 -1.94 17.81
C ASP A 276 30.68 -1.86 18.36
N GLU A 277 31.63 -1.34 17.57
CA GLU A 277 32.83 -0.76 18.12
C GLU A 277 32.39 0.46 18.96
N VAL A 278 31.91 0.16 20.15
CA VAL A 278 31.78 1.16 21.19
C VAL A 278 33.19 1.61 21.52
N ASP A 279 33.59 2.71 20.85
CA ASP A 279 34.80 3.44 21.14
C ASP A 279 34.75 3.93 22.60
N ASP A 280 35.24 3.07 23.51
CA ASP A 280 35.42 3.37 24.96
C ASP A 280 36.67 4.28 25.12
N GLN A 281 36.68 5.40 24.42
CA GLN A 281 37.61 6.51 24.71
C GLN A 281 36.92 7.51 25.65
N ARG A 282 36.73 7.09 26.91
CA ARG A 282 36.58 8.05 27.99
C ARG A 282 37.98 8.65 28.24
N PRO A 283 38.14 9.97 28.19
CA PRO A 283 39.34 10.61 28.69
C PRO A 283 39.40 10.39 30.22
N THR A 284 40.44 9.71 30.68
CA THR A 284 40.77 9.65 32.11
C THR A 284 41.09 11.07 32.56
N ASP A 285 40.25 11.59 33.43
CA ASP A 285 40.47 12.86 34.13
C ASP A 285 41.84 12.89 34.76
N ALA A 286 42.66 13.80 34.25
CA ALA A 286 43.95 14.15 34.84
C ALA A 286 43.71 14.80 36.18
N ALA A 287 44.42 14.28 37.18
CA ALA A 287 44.47 14.73 38.56
C ALA A 287 44.66 16.25 38.66
N SER A 288 43.84 16.86 39.50
CA SER A 288 44.06 18.22 40.00
C SER A 288 45.30 18.29 40.90
N PRO A 289 46.17 19.26 40.76
CA PRO A 289 47.28 19.44 41.72
C PRO A 289 46.79 20.07 43.05
N ASP A 290 47.27 19.48 44.14
CA ASP A 290 47.12 19.93 45.49
C ASP A 290 47.51 21.42 45.71
N VAL A 291 46.60 22.20 46.24
CA VAL A 291 46.87 23.54 46.75
C VAL A 291 47.19 23.43 48.24
N GLU A 292 48.48 23.60 48.65
CA GLU A 292 48.90 23.73 49.99
C GLU A 292 48.39 25.06 50.63
N PRO A 293 48.00 25.06 51.90
CA PRO A 293 47.65 26.29 52.61
C PRO A 293 48.93 26.99 53.10
N GLY A 294 49.19 28.22 52.67
CA GLY A 294 50.24 29.08 53.18
C GLY A 294 49.94 29.61 54.59
N PRO A 295 50.98 29.93 55.41
CA PRO A 295 50.81 30.23 56.79
C PRO A 295 50.35 31.67 57.11
N SER A 296 49.57 31.78 58.18
CA SER A 296 49.10 33.01 58.78
C SER A 296 50.28 33.83 59.34
N VAL A 297 50.32 35.14 59.07
CA VAL A 297 50.77 36.23 60.01
C VAL A 297 49.82 37.42 59.81
#